data_f5b7d9e4feabfae65c5ee29cbd2d8e2b
#
_entry.id   f5b7d9e4feabfae65c5ee29cbd2d8e2b
#
_cell.length_a   1.000
_cell.length_b   1.000
_cell.length_c   1.000
_cell.angle_alpha   90.00
_cell.angle_beta   90.00
_cell.angle_gamma   90.00
#
_symmetry.space_group_name_H-M   'P 1'
#
loop_
_entity.id
_entity.type
_entity.pdbx_description
1 polymer ?
#
loop_
_entity_poly.entity_id
_entity_poly.type
_entity_poly.pdbx_seq_one_letter_code
_entity_poly.pdbx_strand_id
1 'polypeptide(L)'
;MHINDLHSHFEAYPKIKRFFAEHSKTQREVLRFDIGDNVDKSHPLTDVSAGRVNVDLMNDLGIDFATIGNNEGIGLAKAEINQLYHKADFQVILGNLRDKKGRPTWAQPYVIYETKAGTKLALLAYTFPYYWTYGPNGWQVLDAISSLKKDLENPEVAAADFRILLSHLGIRLDEKIARQVPEIDLIIGAHTHHVFEEGEVVNGTYLAAAGRYGDHVGQIDLDFEDHSLTDIAIEAVPTSNLDSEKEDVAFVAHLFEEGEKLLAENLICKLSRQPSLKECADLVMEAMKKSAAADLAIINTGLVVEPFSQNLTKADLHKSLPHQMRLVKFQVTQTELLEICHDIFSQADLLANQQIRGMGFRGKQFGKVVTSGFTYKNGKIVYNNKAIGRKDKMSLVLVDQYYFAPYFNSLTSRKGQLLFPDLLRQTVEKYLRGDL
;
A
#
# COMPACT_ATOMS: atom_id res chain seq x y z
N MET A 1 11.31 10.00 -17.50
CA MET A 1 9.88 10.18 -17.15
C MET A 1 9.53 9.24 -16.00
N HIS A 2 8.59 9.62 -15.12
CA HIS A 2 8.21 8.72 -14.02
C HIS A 2 6.74 8.84 -13.63
N ILE A 3 6.23 7.78 -13.03
CA ILE A 3 4.97 7.72 -12.29
C ILE A 3 5.25 7.22 -10.88
N ASN A 4 4.37 7.53 -9.95
CA ASN A 4 4.44 7.06 -8.57
C ASN A 4 3.03 6.99 -7.95
N ASP A 5 2.84 6.11 -6.96
CA ASP A 5 1.62 6.02 -6.17
C ASP A 5 0.34 5.93 -7.03
N LEU A 6 0.37 5.13 -8.10
CA LEU A 6 -0.80 4.97 -8.99
C LEU A 6 -1.98 4.31 -8.26
N HIS A 7 -1.70 3.40 -7.29
CA HIS A 7 -2.70 2.73 -6.46
C HIS A 7 -3.85 2.11 -7.24
N SER A 8 -3.54 1.52 -8.41
CA SER A 8 -4.54 0.94 -9.33
C SER A 8 -5.66 1.90 -9.77
N HIS A 9 -5.40 3.20 -9.72
CA HIS A 9 -6.23 4.22 -10.33
C HIS A 9 -5.87 4.33 -11.82
N PHE A 10 -6.61 3.62 -12.66
CA PHE A 10 -6.30 3.51 -14.09
C PHE A 10 -6.94 4.61 -14.94
N GLU A 11 -7.63 5.58 -14.33
CA GLU A 11 -8.35 6.66 -15.02
C GLU A 11 -7.43 7.51 -15.89
N ALA A 12 -6.21 7.78 -15.40
CA ALA A 12 -5.23 8.55 -16.14
C ALA A 12 -4.31 7.69 -17.04
N TYR A 13 -4.37 6.35 -16.91
CA TYR A 13 -3.45 5.44 -17.60
C TYR A 13 -3.39 5.66 -19.14
N PRO A 14 -4.51 5.78 -19.91
CA PRO A 14 -4.42 5.99 -21.35
C PRO A 14 -3.71 7.29 -21.72
N LYS A 15 -3.90 8.34 -20.93
CA LYS A 15 -3.24 9.64 -21.12
C LYS A 15 -1.73 9.53 -20.84
N ILE A 16 -1.35 8.87 -19.74
CA ILE A 16 0.05 8.60 -19.40
C ILE A 16 0.74 7.82 -20.52
N LYS A 17 0.06 6.81 -21.06
CA LYS A 17 0.57 6.01 -22.19
C LYS A 17 0.84 6.87 -23.42
N ARG A 18 -0.09 7.72 -23.80
CA ARG A 18 0.10 8.67 -24.94
C ARG A 18 1.22 9.65 -24.65
N PHE A 19 1.27 10.20 -23.44
CA PHE A 19 2.35 11.10 -23.03
C PHE A 19 3.72 10.44 -23.16
N PHE A 20 3.88 9.23 -22.64
CA PHE A 20 5.13 8.48 -22.76
C PHE A 20 5.49 8.18 -24.22
N ALA A 21 4.51 7.78 -25.03
CA ALA A 21 4.71 7.48 -26.43
C ALA A 21 5.13 8.73 -27.23
N GLU A 22 4.53 9.90 -26.94
CA GLU A 22 4.86 11.17 -27.61
C GLU A 22 6.28 11.63 -27.27
N HIS A 23 6.61 11.65 -25.96
CA HIS A 23 7.93 12.09 -25.49
C HIS A 23 9.06 11.10 -25.79
N SER A 24 8.73 9.91 -26.28
CA SER A 24 9.71 8.95 -26.81
C SER A 24 10.03 9.15 -28.28
N LYS A 25 9.32 10.02 -29.00
CA LYS A 25 9.61 10.42 -30.40
C LYS A 25 10.73 11.47 -30.48
N THR A 26 11.72 11.37 -29.62
CA THR A 26 12.83 12.31 -29.54
C THR A 26 14.15 11.66 -29.93
N GLN A 27 15.17 12.45 -30.23
CA GLN A 27 16.55 11.98 -30.41
C GLN A 27 17.25 11.69 -29.07
N ARG A 28 16.65 12.15 -27.95
CA ARG A 28 17.19 11.93 -26.60
C ARG A 28 16.96 10.49 -26.16
N GLU A 29 17.83 9.96 -25.33
CA GLU A 29 17.60 8.70 -24.66
C GLU A 29 16.55 8.86 -23.57
N VAL A 30 15.58 7.97 -23.47
CA VAL A 30 14.45 8.09 -22.56
C VAL A 30 14.43 6.88 -21.63
N LEU A 31 14.38 7.13 -20.34
CA LEU A 31 14.13 6.14 -19.29
C LEU A 31 12.78 6.39 -18.62
N ARG A 32 12.06 5.32 -18.30
CA ARG A 32 10.75 5.37 -17.65
C ARG A 32 10.78 4.60 -16.33
N PHE A 33 10.33 5.29 -15.28
CA PHE A 33 10.40 4.78 -13.92
C PHE A 33 9.01 4.65 -13.30
N ASP A 34 8.81 3.61 -12.51
CA ASP A 34 7.70 3.51 -11.54
C ASP A 34 8.30 3.50 -10.13
N ILE A 35 7.83 4.42 -9.27
CA ILE A 35 8.42 4.63 -7.94
C ILE A 35 7.64 3.90 -6.84
N GLY A 36 6.87 2.87 -7.20
CA GLY A 36 6.14 2.00 -6.28
C GLY A 36 4.75 2.50 -5.88
N ASP A 37 4.06 1.71 -5.08
CA ASP A 37 2.64 1.83 -4.76
C ASP A 37 1.77 1.91 -6.02
N ASN A 38 2.16 1.16 -7.06
CA ASN A 38 1.34 0.98 -8.26
C ASN A 38 0.13 0.08 -7.97
N VAL A 39 0.31 -0.96 -7.15
CA VAL A 39 -0.70 -1.97 -6.82
C VAL A 39 -1.61 -1.50 -5.67
N ASP A 40 -2.93 -1.58 -5.86
CA ASP A 40 -3.91 -1.46 -4.78
C ASP A 40 -5.09 -2.44 -5.01
N LYS A 41 -5.29 -3.36 -4.07
CA LYS A 41 -6.37 -4.36 -4.12
C LYS A 41 -7.79 -3.77 -3.92
N SER A 42 -7.94 -2.45 -3.90
CA SER A 42 -9.25 -1.80 -4.00
C SER A 42 -9.83 -1.90 -5.41
N HIS A 43 -8.99 -2.02 -6.45
CA HIS A 43 -9.46 -2.30 -7.80
C HIS A 43 -9.71 -3.80 -7.98
N PRO A 44 -10.90 -4.21 -8.47
CA PRO A 44 -11.28 -5.63 -8.52
C PRO A 44 -10.35 -6.49 -9.39
N LEU A 45 -9.87 -5.97 -10.52
CA LEU A 45 -8.94 -6.70 -11.39
C LEU A 45 -7.57 -6.87 -10.75
N THR A 46 -7.09 -5.86 -10.01
CA THR A 46 -5.86 -5.95 -9.22
C THR A 46 -5.99 -6.98 -8.10
N ASP A 47 -7.13 -7.02 -7.41
CA ASP A 47 -7.35 -7.99 -6.33
C ASP A 47 -7.36 -9.43 -6.87
N VAL A 48 -8.15 -9.72 -7.90
CA VAL A 48 -8.27 -11.07 -8.47
C VAL A 48 -6.98 -11.55 -9.13
N SER A 49 -6.20 -10.63 -9.72
CA SER A 49 -4.91 -10.94 -10.35
C SER A 49 -3.72 -10.92 -9.38
N ALA A 50 -3.94 -10.52 -8.11
CA ALA A 50 -2.87 -10.27 -7.14
C ALA A 50 -1.81 -9.27 -7.67
N GLY A 51 -2.27 -8.22 -8.36
CA GLY A 51 -1.43 -7.15 -8.91
C GLY A 51 -0.81 -7.46 -10.28
N ARG A 52 -1.00 -8.65 -10.87
CA ARG A 52 -0.40 -8.98 -12.18
C ARG A 52 -0.86 -8.04 -13.29
N VAL A 53 -2.11 -7.60 -13.29
CA VAL A 53 -2.60 -6.62 -14.27
C VAL A 53 -1.79 -5.31 -14.21
N ASN A 54 -1.35 -4.90 -13.02
CA ASN A 54 -0.52 -3.70 -12.88
C ASN A 54 0.82 -3.87 -13.60
N VAL A 55 1.44 -5.05 -13.47
CA VAL A 55 2.69 -5.37 -14.19
C VAL A 55 2.47 -5.41 -15.71
N ASP A 56 1.36 -6.00 -16.17
CA ASP A 56 1.01 -6.01 -17.60
C ASP A 56 0.83 -4.57 -18.14
N LEU A 57 0.19 -3.68 -17.35
CA LEU A 57 0.06 -2.26 -17.70
C LEU A 57 1.39 -1.50 -17.63
N MET A 58 2.26 -1.80 -16.68
CA MET A 58 3.61 -1.22 -16.60
C MET A 58 4.46 -1.63 -17.82
N ASN A 59 4.37 -2.91 -18.26
CA ASN A 59 5.01 -3.37 -19.50
C ASN A 59 4.47 -2.61 -20.72
N ASP A 60 3.15 -2.41 -20.80
CA ASP A 60 2.51 -1.65 -21.90
C ASP A 60 2.88 -0.14 -21.89
N LEU A 61 3.18 0.44 -20.73
CA LEU A 61 3.79 1.78 -20.63
C LEU A 61 5.27 1.79 -21.07
N GLY A 62 5.90 0.63 -21.17
CA GLY A 62 7.33 0.49 -21.43
C GLY A 62 8.18 1.01 -20.27
N ILE A 63 7.79 0.74 -19.03
CA ILE A 63 8.63 1.02 -17.85
C ILE A 63 9.96 0.27 -18.03
N ASP A 64 11.08 0.93 -17.71
CA ASP A 64 12.42 0.36 -17.77
C ASP A 64 12.87 -0.12 -16.39
N PHE A 65 12.57 0.67 -15.36
CA PHE A 65 12.95 0.40 -13.98
C PHE A 65 11.82 0.73 -13.02
N ALA A 66 11.64 -0.13 -12.02
CA ALA A 66 10.65 0.10 -10.97
C ALA A 66 11.24 -0.15 -9.58
N THR A 67 10.62 0.42 -8.57
CA THR A 67 10.78 -0.01 -7.18
C THR A 67 9.45 -0.42 -6.59
N ILE A 68 9.42 -0.84 -5.33
CA ILE A 68 8.18 -1.16 -4.63
C ILE A 68 7.85 -0.12 -3.56
N GLY A 69 6.57 0.11 -3.37
CA GLY A 69 6.07 0.78 -2.18
C GLY A 69 5.59 -0.19 -1.12
N ASN A 70 4.86 0.34 -0.15
CA ASN A 70 4.26 -0.48 0.91
C ASN A 70 3.06 -1.29 0.42
N ASN A 71 2.36 -0.87 -0.61
CA ASN A 71 1.24 -1.63 -1.14
C ASN A 71 1.70 -2.95 -1.78
N GLU A 72 2.84 -2.98 -2.45
CA GLU A 72 3.44 -4.23 -2.89
C GLU A 72 4.03 -5.02 -1.70
N GLY A 73 4.86 -4.37 -0.89
CA GLY A 73 5.65 -5.05 0.15
C GLY A 73 4.83 -5.57 1.34
N ILE A 74 3.75 -4.88 1.69
CA ILE A 74 2.88 -5.18 2.83
C ILE A 74 1.46 -5.51 2.36
N GLY A 75 0.93 -4.80 1.35
CA GLY A 75 -0.40 -5.00 0.80
C GLY A 75 -0.59 -6.38 0.20
N LEU A 76 0.41 -6.89 -0.49
CA LEU A 76 0.46 -8.27 -1.00
C LEU A 76 1.02 -9.24 0.03
N ALA A 77 0.53 -10.49 0.00
CA ALA A 77 1.20 -11.58 0.71
C ALA A 77 2.60 -11.81 0.12
N LYS A 78 3.55 -12.26 0.94
CA LYS A 78 4.90 -12.57 0.46
C LYS A 78 4.93 -13.54 -0.73
N ALA A 79 4.02 -14.50 -0.77
CA ALA A 79 3.91 -15.44 -1.89
C ALA A 79 3.42 -14.74 -3.17
N GLU A 80 2.51 -13.76 -3.04
CA GLU A 80 1.99 -12.99 -4.17
C GLU A 80 3.07 -12.10 -4.78
N ILE A 81 3.79 -11.31 -3.97
CA ILE A 81 4.85 -10.43 -4.49
C ILE A 81 6.02 -11.21 -5.09
N ASN A 82 6.33 -12.40 -4.57
CA ASN A 82 7.35 -13.27 -5.17
C ASN A 82 6.99 -13.77 -6.57
N GLN A 83 5.72 -13.69 -6.96
CA GLN A 83 5.23 -14.06 -8.30
C GLN A 83 4.90 -12.84 -9.16
N LEU A 84 4.76 -11.66 -8.55
CA LEU A 84 4.27 -10.46 -9.19
C LEU A 84 5.08 -10.09 -10.43
N TYR A 85 6.40 -10.06 -10.30
CA TYR A 85 7.32 -9.57 -11.34
C TYR A 85 7.84 -10.64 -12.30
N HIS A 86 7.27 -11.87 -12.32
CA HIS A 86 7.72 -12.94 -13.21
C HIS A 86 7.55 -12.63 -14.70
N LYS A 87 6.62 -11.73 -15.04
CA LYS A 87 6.36 -11.29 -16.42
C LYS A 87 6.71 -9.83 -16.63
N ALA A 88 7.49 -9.24 -15.73
CA ALA A 88 7.95 -7.87 -15.91
C ALA A 88 8.99 -7.80 -17.01
N ASP A 89 8.80 -6.88 -17.95
CA ASP A 89 9.78 -6.55 -18.99
C ASP A 89 10.79 -5.49 -18.51
N PHE A 90 10.67 -5.06 -17.25
CA PHE A 90 11.49 -4.08 -16.58
C PHE A 90 12.26 -4.67 -15.39
N GLN A 91 13.28 -3.95 -14.93
CA GLN A 91 14.04 -4.36 -13.74
C GLN A 91 13.46 -3.71 -12.47
N VAL A 92 13.34 -4.52 -11.40
CA VAL A 92 12.98 -4.01 -10.06
C VAL A 92 14.23 -3.77 -9.24
N ILE A 93 14.37 -2.56 -8.69
CA ILE A 93 15.49 -2.15 -7.83
C ILE A 93 15.00 -2.01 -6.40
N LEU A 94 15.71 -2.61 -5.43
CA LEU A 94 15.33 -2.50 -4.02
C LEU A 94 16.52 -2.80 -3.09
N GLY A 95 17.04 -1.78 -2.43
CA GLY A 95 18.23 -1.88 -1.57
C GLY A 95 17.97 -2.44 -0.18
N ASN A 96 16.81 -2.18 0.42
CA ASN A 96 16.58 -2.37 1.86
C ASN A 96 15.61 -3.49 2.27
N LEU A 97 15.26 -4.43 1.40
CA LEU A 97 14.41 -5.56 1.75
C LEU A 97 15.18 -6.88 1.72
N ARG A 98 14.92 -7.73 2.71
CA ARG A 98 15.53 -9.06 2.87
C ARG A 98 14.49 -10.06 3.37
N ASP A 99 14.81 -11.30 3.23
CA ASP A 99 14.18 -12.41 3.95
C ASP A 99 15.25 -13.34 4.57
N LYS A 100 14.84 -14.51 5.09
CA LYS A 100 15.76 -15.48 5.67
C LYS A 100 16.80 -16.03 4.67
N LYS A 101 16.55 -15.91 3.37
CA LYS A 101 17.45 -16.35 2.29
C LYS A 101 18.33 -15.21 1.75
N GLY A 102 18.09 -13.98 2.18
CA GLY A 102 18.78 -12.79 1.72
C GLY A 102 17.88 -11.83 0.93
N ARG A 103 18.38 -11.28 -0.16
CA ARG A 103 17.63 -10.38 -1.05
C ARG A 103 16.55 -11.15 -1.82
N PRO A 104 15.36 -10.56 -2.06
CA PRO A 104 14.38 -11.14 -2.99
C PRO A 104 14.99 -11.37 -4.39
N THR A 105 14.70 -12.51 -4.97
CA THR A 105 15.27 -12.88 -6.30
C THR A 105 14.74 -12.04 -7.45
N TRP A 106 13.64 -11.35 -7.26
CA TRP A 106 13.02 -10.47 -8.24
C TRP A 106 13.53 -9.02 -8.18
N ALA A 107 14.44 -8.68 -7.25
CA ALA A 107 14.96 -7.32 -7.10
C ALA A 107 16.48 -7.26 -7.15
N GLN A 108 17.00 -6.24 -7.83
CA GLN A 108 18.43 -5.88 -7.85
C GLN A 108 18.75 -4.92 -6.70
N PRO A 109 19.98 -4.93 -6.15
CA PRO A 109 20.39 -3.96 -5.12
C PRO A 109 20.42 -2.52 -5.63
N TYR A 110 20.98 -2.35 -6.79
CA TYR A 110 21.13 -1.15 -7.60
C TYR A 110 21.34 -1.58 -9.05
N VAL A 111 21.30 -0.63 -9.97
CA VAL A 111 21.64 -0.83 -11.38
C VAL A 111 22.60 0.28 -11.80
N ILE A 112 23.67 -0.08 -12.52
CA ILE A 112 24.49 0.90 -13.25
C ILE A 112 24.01 0.88 -14.70
N TYR A 113 23.40 2.00 -15.09
CA TYR A 113 22.94 2.20 -16.46
C TYR A 113 23.92 3.09 -17.21
N GLU A 114 24.48 2.56 -18.30
CA GLU A 114 25.37 3.34 -19.16
C GLU A 114 24.57 3.85 -20.35
N THR A 115 24.48 5.18 -20.48
CA THR A 115 23.82 5.83 -21.60
C THR A 115 24.55 5.58 -22.92
N LYS A 116 23.90 5.81 -24.05
CA LYS A 116 24.54 5.71 -25.37
C LYS A 116 25.74 6.64 -25.52
N ALA A 117 25.78 7.72 -24.76
CA ALA A 117 26.90 8.68 -24.70
C ALA A 117 28.02 8.24 -23.74
N GLY A 118 27.87 7.11 -23.04
CA GLY A 118 28.85 6.58 -22.09
C GLY A 118 28.74 7.12 -20.65
N THR A 119 27.79 8.01 -20.37
CA THR A 119 27.54 8.51 -19.01
C THR A 119 26.93 7.39 -18.15
N LYS A 120 27.49 7.16 -16.96
CA LYS A 120 27.05 6.10 -16.04
C LYS A 120 26.11 6.66 -14.98
N LEU A 121 24.88 6.19 -14.97
CA LEU A 121 23.88 6.49 -13.98
C LEU A 121 23.80 5.36 -12.96
N ALA A 122 23.99 5.63 -11.67
CA ALA A 122 23.70 4.67 -10.62
C ALA A 122 22.23 4.84 -10.19
N LEU A 123 21.41 3.82 -10.40
CA LEU A 123 20.03 3.76 -9.98
C LEU A 123 19.93 2.99 -8.67
N LEU A 124 19.52 3.67 -7.60
CA LEU A 124 19.32 3.10 -6.26
C LEU A 124 17.84 3.20 -5.89
N ALA A 125 17.32 2.28 -5.09
CA ALA A 125 15.92 2.35 -4.69
C ALA A 125 15.67 1.76 -3.29
N TYR A 126 14.77 2.40 -2.53
CA TYR A 126 14.43 2.01 -1.17
C TYR A 126 12.94 2.21 -0.90
N THR A 127 12.33 1.24 -0.18
CA THR A 127 10.96 1.34 0.33
C THR A 127 10.94 1.79 1.79
N PHE A 128 9.83 2.45 2.21
CA PHE A 128 9.66 2.95 3.56
C PHE A 128 9.71 1.81 4.60
N PRO A 129 10.54 1.91 5.65
CA PRO A 129 10.80 0.82 6.56
C PRO A 129 9.71 0.66 7.64
N TYR A 130 8.53 0.17 7.28
CA TYR A 130 7.50 -0.20 8.24
C TYR A 130 7.89 -1.43 9.05
N TYR A 131 8.78 -1.28 10.03
CA TYR A 131 9.37 -2.37 10.82
C TYR A 131 8.35 -3.32 11.47
N TRP A 132 7.19 -2.78 11.88
CA TRP A 132 6.15 -3.55 12.56
C TRP A 132 5.32 -4.44 11.62
N THR A 133 5.26 -4.12 10.34
CA THR A 133 4.38 -4.79 9.37
C THR A 133 5.14 -5.71 8.41
N TYR A 134 6.33 -5.34 7.99
CA TYR A 134 7.15 -6.20 7.12
C TYR A 134 7.51 -7.54 7.78
N GLY A 135 7.86 -7.54 9.09
CA GLY A 135 8.20 -8.74 9.84
C GLY A 135 7.11 -9.81 9.82
N PRO A 136 5.87 -9.50 10.23
CA PRO A 136 4.73 -10.41 10.14
C PRO A 136 4.43 -10.94 8.74
N ASN A 137 4.71 -10.16 7.67
CA ASN A 137 4.59 -10.61 6.27
C ASN A 137 5.79 -11.46 5.79
N GLY A 138 6.74 -11.77 6.68
CA GLY A 138 7.89 -12.64 6.39
C GLY A 138 9.07 -11.93 5.73
N TRP A 139 9.15 -10.60 5.86
CA TRP A 139 10.25 -9.78 5.38
C TRP A 139 11.03 -9.15 6.53
N GLN A 140 12.26 -8.81 6.26
CA GLN A 140 13.10 -7.93 7.07
C GLN A 140 13.37 -6.66 6.24
N VAL A 141 12.78 -5.54 6.63
CA VAL A 141 13.12 -4.23 6.07
C VAL A 141 14.27 -3.63 6.87
N LEU A 142 15.26 -3.11 6.15
CA LEU A 142 16.45 -2.47 6.75
C LEU A 142 16.26 -0.95 6.78
N ASP A 143 17.05 -0.29 7.63
CA ASP A 143 17.11 1.17 7.63
C ASP A 143 17.60 1.69 6.28
N ALA A 144 16.81 2.59 5.68
CA ALA A 144 17.04 3.05 4.31
C ALA A 144 18.34 3.84 4.19
N ILE A 145 18.62 4.77 5.12
CA ILE A 145 19.81 5.63 5.07
C ILE A 145 21.07 4.80 5.26
N SER A 146 21.07 3.88 6.22
CA SER A 146 22.21 2.98 6.45
C SER A 146 22.46 2.06 5.27
N SER A 147 21.38 1.56 4.63
CA SER A 147 21.50 0.74 3.42
C SER A 147 22.04 1.54 2.24
N LEU A 148 21.54 2.76 2.05
CA LEU A 148 22.02 3.68 1.02
C LEU A 148 23.51 3.98 1.16
N LYS A 149 23.96 4.37 2.36
CA LYS A 149 25.39 4.64 2.61
C LYS A 149 26.27 3.44 2.31
N LYS A 150 25.81 2.23 2.64
CA LYS A 150 26.52 1.00 2.33
C LYS A 150 26.56 0.70 0.83
N ASP A 151 25.46 0.94 0.10
CA ASP A 151 25.41 0.70 -1.34
C ASP A 151 26.28 1.74 -2.09
N LEU A 152 26.42 2.97 -1.57
CA LEU A 152 27.34 4.00 -2.09
C LEU A 152 28.83 3.64 -1.94
N GLU A 153 29.21 2.78 -0.98
CA GLU A 153 30.56 2.27 -0.83
C GLU A 153 30.95 1.25 -1.93
N ASN A 154 29.97 0.76 -2.69
CA ASN A 154 30.25 -0.15 -3.79
C ASN A 154 31.05 0.59 -4.88
N PRO A 155 32.18 0.03 -5.36
CA PRO A 155 33.04 0.71 -6.35
C PRO A 155 32.33 1.12 -7.64
N GLU A 156 31.36 0.33 -8.12
CA GLU A 156 30.60 0.65 -9.33
C GLU A 156 29.64 1.84 -9.10
N VAL A 157 28.98 1.89 -7.94
CA VAL A 157 28.10 3.01 -7.56
C VAL A 157 28.92 4.27 -7.26
N ALA A 158 30.05 4.12 -6.57
CA ALA A 158 30.95 5.22 -6.26
C ALA A 158 31.57 5.85 -7.53
N ALA A 159 31.81 5.04 -8.56
CA ALA A 159 32.39 5.47 -9.83
C ALA A 159 31.35 5.96 -10.86
N ALA A 160 30.06 5.96 -10.54
CA ALA A 160 29.03 6.48 -11.42
C ALA A 160 29.11 8.01 -11.53
N ASP A 161 28.79 8.53 -12.71
CA ASP A 161 28.83 9.98 -13.01
C ASP A 161 27.64 10.72 -12.36
N PHE A 162 26.48 10.05 -12.24
CA PHE A 162 25.27 10.64 -11.66
C PHE A 162 24.47 9.57 -10.90
N ARG A 163 23.94 9.90 -9.72
CA ARG A 163 23.25 8.96 -8.82
C ARG A 163 21.81 9.36 -8.64
N ILE A 164 20.91 8.48 -9.05
CA ILE A 164 19.46 8.66 -8.96
C ILE A 164 18.89 7.72 -7.89
N LEU A 165 18.18 8.30 -6.93
CA LEU A 165 17.46 7.57 -5.92
C LEU A 165 15.97 7.49 -6.27
N LEU A 166 15.47 6.28 -6.58
CA LEU A 166 14.05 5.98 -6.69
C LEU A 166 13.51 5.75 -5.27
N SER A 167 12.92 6.80 -4.71
CA SER A 167 12.59 6.86 -3.28
C SER A 167 11.13 6.62 -2.99
N HIS A 168 10.78 5.41 -2.52
CA HIS A 168 9.47 5.21 -1.91
C HIS A 168 9.55 5.39 -0.38
N LEU A 169 10.18 6.50 0.07
CA LEU A 169 10.46 6.78 1.49
C LEU A 169 9.64 7.94 2.06
N GLY A 170 9.13 8.79 1.18
CA GLY A 170 8.39 9.99 1.53
C GLY A 170 9.26 11.19 1.86
N ILE A 171 8.69 12.37 1.65
CA ILE A 171 9.37 13.67 1.63
C ILE A 171 10.28 13.92 2.83
N ARG A 172 9.88 13.51 4.04
CA ARG A 172 10.70 13.74 5.24
C ARG A 172 12.01 12.99 5.22
N LEU A 173 12.02 11.76 4.68
CA LEU A 173 13.24 10.98 4.52
C LEU A 173 14.03 11.46 3.30
N ASP A 174 13.38 11.86 2.23
CA ASP A 174 13.99 12.39 1.02
C ASP A 174 14.81 13.66 1.36
N GLU A 175 14.20 14.63 2.04
CA GLU A 175 14.89 15.82 2.53
C GLU A 175 16.03 15.49 3.51
N LYS A 176 15.84 14.48 4.36
CA LYS A 176 16.90 14.05 5.29
C LYS A 176 18.06 13.42 4.54
N ILE A 177 17.80 12.61 3.51
CA ILE A 177 18.83 12.02 2.64
C ILE A 177 19.58 13.13 1.91
N ALA A 178 18.88 14.07 1.27
CA ALA A 178 19.50 15.21 0.58
C ALA A 178 20.44 16.03 1.48
N ARG A 179 20.12 16.14 2.80
CA ARG A 179 21.00 16.84 3.77
C ARG A 179 22.15 15.98 4.29
N GLN A 180 22.06 14.65 4.30
CA GLN A 180 23.01 13.75 4.99
C GLN A 180 23.82 12.86 4.05
N VAL A 181 23.46 12.81 2.78
CA VAL A 181 24.06 11.94 1.76
C VAL A 181 24.25 12.76 0.47
N PRO A 182 25.20 13.71 0.46
CA PRO A 182 25.41 14.63 -0.65
C PRO A 182 25.88 13.94 -1.95
N GLU A 183 26.20 12.65 -1.88
CA GLU A 183 26.55 11.84 -3.05
C GLU A 183 25.34 11.54 -3.96
N ILE A 184 24.10 11.77 -3.50
CA ILE A 184 22.90 11.61 -4.31
C ILE A 184 22.61 12.90 -5.06
N ASP A 185 22.55 12.81 -6.38
CA ASP A 185 22.33 13.96 -7.27
C ASP A 185 20.85 14.26 -7.46
N LEU A 186 20.01 13.21 -7.63
CA LEU A 186 18.57 13.32 -7.88
C LEU A 186 17.79 12.31 -7.04
N ILE A 187 16.72 12.77 -6.39
CA ILE A 187 15.72 11.93 -5.71
C ILE A 187 14.39 12.03 -6.47
N ILE A 188 13.87 10.91 -6.95
CA ILE A 188 12.51 10.80 -7.47
C ILE A 188 11.66 10.20 -6.36
N GLY A 189 10.85 11.05 -5.70
CA GLY A 189 10.13 10.74 -4.47
C GLY A 189 8.71 10.23 -4.70
N ALA A 190 8.21 9.47 -3.70
CA ALA A 190 6.88 8.86 -3.65
C ALA A 190 6.36 8.75 -2.21
N HIS A 191 5.35 7.91 -1.95
CA HIS A 191 4.81 7.53 -0.64
C HIS A 191 3.98 8.61 0.07
N THR A 192 4.43 9.84 0.12
CA THR A 192 3.72 10.94 0.77
C THR A 192 2.92 11.81 -0.19
N HIS A 193 2.87 11.40 -1.46
CA HIS A 193 2.05 11.98 -2.52
C HIS A 193 2.34 13.48 -2.76
N HIS A 194 3.58 13.93 -2.56
CA HIS A 194 3.98 15.29 -2.88
C HIS A 194 4.02 15.51 -4.40
N VAL A 195 3.81 16.75 -4.80
CA VAL A 195 4.04 17.23 -6.17
C VAL A 195 5.08 18.33 -6.10
N PHE A 196 6.12 18.21 -6.90
CA PHE A 196 7.06 19.30 -7.17
C PHE A 196 6.85 19.72 -8.62
N GLU A 197 6.10 20.81 -8.81
CA GLU A 197 5.70 21.28 -10.16
C GLU A 197 6.92 21.53 -11.07
N GLU A 198 7.97 22.14 -10.52
CA GLU A 198 9.22 22.48 -11.24
C GLU A 198 10.46 21.88 -10.53
N GLY A 199 10.26 20.84 -9.70
CA GLY A 199 11.31 20.29 -8.85
C GLY A 199 11.66 21.18 -7.65
N GLU A 200 12.54 20.69 -6.79
CA GLU A 200 13.12 21.44 -5.68
C GLU A 200 14.59 21.06 -5.50
N VAL A 201 15.38 21.93 -4.90
CA VAL A 201 16.78 21.64 -4.59
C VAL A 201 17.03 21.76 -3.09
N VAL A 202 17.48 20.67 -2.48
CA VAL A 202 17.84 20.62 -1.07
C VAL A 202 19.29 20.22 -0.92
N ASN A 203 20.12 21.14 -0.41
CA ASN A 203 21.56 20.91 -0.18
C ASN A 203 22.34 20.40 -1.41
N GLY A 204 21.94 20.82 -2.61
CA GLY A 204 22.57 20.43 -3.88
C GLY A 204 21.94 19.19 -4.53
N THR A 205 21.07 18.46 -3.85
CA THR A 205 20.31 17.33 -4.40
C THR A 205 19.01 17.83 -5.01
N TYR A 206 18.71 17.42 -6.24
CA TYR A 206 17.42 17.69 -6.90
C TYR A 206 16.32 16.73 -6.40
N LEU A 207 15.11 17.24 -6.20
CA LEU A 207 13.94 16.47 -5.76
C LEU A 207 12.82 16.61 -6.81
N ALA A 208 12.25 15.46 -7.22
CA ALA A 208 11.09 15.37 -8.09
C ALA A 208 10.03 14.46 -7.46
N ALA A 209 8.75 14.75 -7.63
CA ALA A 209 7.64 13.87 -7.25
C ALA A 209 6.37 14.27 -8.03
N ALA A 210 5.55 13.29 -8.45
CA ALA A 210 4.40 13.48 -9.32
C ALA A 210 3.05 13.18 -8.65
N GLY A 211 2.96 13.30 -7.32
CA GLY A 211 1.69 13.15 -6.60
C GLY A 211 1.23 11.70 -6.46
N ARG A 212 0.00 11.39 -6.87
CA ARG A 212 -0.59 10.05 -6.80
C ARG A 212 -1.71 9.88 -7.83
N TYR A 213 -2.19 8.64 -7.99
CA TYR A 213 -3.37 8.27 -8.79
C TYR A 213 -3.26 8.63 -10.28
N GLY A 214 -2.03 8.95 -10.72
CA GLY A 214 -1.81 9.45 -12.07
C GLY A 214 -2.31 10.89 -12.28
N ASP A 215 -2.50 11.68 -11.21
CA ASP A 215 -2.86 13.09 -11.30
C ASP A 215 -1.78 13.89 -12.06
N HIS A 216 -0.53 13.45 -11.98
CA HIS A 216 0.60 14.01 -12.72
C HIS A 216 1.49 12.92 -13.30
N VAL A 217 2.26 13.29 -14.31
CA VAL A 217 3.39 12.53 -14.85
C VAL A 217 4.65 13.36 -14.62
N GLY A 218 5.68 12.75 -14.05
CA GLY A 218 6.96 13.44 -13.89
C GLY A 218 7.79 13.36 -15.17
N GLN A 219 8.33 14.49 -15.60
CA GLN A 219 9.32 14.61 -16.66
C GLN A 219 10.58 15.23 -16.06
N ILE A 220 11.74 14.63 -16.36
CA ILE A 220 13.03 15.12 -15.93
C ILE A 220 13.94 15.06 -17.15
N ASP A 221 14.44 16.19 -17.57
CA ASP A 221 15.43 16.32 -18.64
C ASP A 221 16.81 16.58 -18.03
N LEU A 222 17.78 15.75 -18.40
CA LEU A 222 19.16 15.83 -17.94
C LEU A 222 20.08 16.04 -19.14
N ASP A 223 20.90 17.06 -19.11
CA ASP A 223 21.93 17.33 -20.12
C ASP A 223 23.33 17.14 -19.53
N PHE A 224 24.14 16.35 -20.22
CA PHE A 224 25.51 16.04 -19.78
C PHE A 224 26.53 16.46 -20.84
N GLU A 225 27.63 17.04 -20.38
CA GLU A 225 28.85 17.28 -21.18
C GLU A 225 30.05 16.65 -20.46
N ASP A 226 30.83 15.88 -21.16
CA ASP A 226 31.97 15.12 -20.60
C ASP A 226 31.62 14.39 -19.29
N HIS A 227 30.47 13.69 -19.29
CA HIS A 227 29.88 12.94 -18.16
C HIS A 227 29.46 13.79 -16.95
N SER A 228 29.53 15.13 -17.03
CA SER A 228 29.10 16.04 -15.98
C SER A 228 27.74 16.64 -16.32
N LEU A 229 26.84 16.71 -15.34
CA LEU A 229 25.54 17.37 -15.51
C LEU A 229 25.75 18.86 -15.79
N THR A 230 25.19 19.36 -16.88
CA THR A 230 25.26 20.79 -17.27
C THR A 230 23.93 21.50 -17.12
N ASP A 231 22.81 20.77 -17.29
CA ASP A 231 21.46 21.32 -17.09
C ASP A 231 20.48 20.23 -16.62
N ILE A 232 19.47 20.65 -15.87
CA ILE A 232 18.37 19.80 -15.42
C ILE A 232 17.07 20.60 -15.44
N ALA A 233 16.05 20.04 -16.08
CA ALA A 233 14.68 20.55 -15.99
C ALA A 233 13.76 19.47 -15.40
N ILE A 234 12.95 19.85 -14.42
CA ILE A 234 11.99 18.96 -13.75
C ILE A 234 10.61 19.56 -13.89
N GLU A 235 9.65 18.74 -14.31
CA GLU A 235 8.24 19.14 -14.42
C GLU A 235 7.33 18.00 -13.97
N ALA A 236 6.34 18.31 -13.14
CA ALA A 236 5.21 17.43 -12.84
C ALA A 236 4.02 17.87 -13.71
N VAL A 237 3.82 17.21 -14.84
CA VAL A 237 2.79 17.54 -15.83
C VAL A 237 1.42 17.05 -15.35
N PRO A 238 0.41 17.93 -15.11
CA PRO A 238 -0.92 17.50 -14.70
C PRO A 238 -1.60 16.70 -15.85
N THR A 239 -2.04 15.48 -15.56
CA THR A 239 -2.75 14.66 -16.56
C THR A 239 -4.12 15.21 -16.95
N SER A 240 -4.68 16.12 -16.14
CA SER A 240 -5.87 16.91 -16.49
C SER A 240 -5.65 17.80 -17.72
N ASN A 241 -4.42 18.21 -18.00
CA ASN A 241 -4.04 19.05 -19.14
C ASN A 241 -3.80 18.22 -20.41
N LEU A 242 -3.72 16.89 -20.29
CA LEU A 242 -3.54 15.99 -21.43
C LEU A 242 -4.86 15.69 -22.12
N ASP A 243 -4.80 15.54 -23.44
CA ASP A 243 -5.97 15.23 -24.27
C ASP A 243 -6.63 13.92 -23.84
N SER A 244 -7.98 13.95 -23.82
CA SER A 244 -8.80 12.77 -23.57
C SER A 244 -9.35 12.24 -24.89
N GLU A 245 -9.33 10.93 -25.04
CA GLU A 245 -9.97 10.23 -26.17
C GLU A 245 -11.25 9.53 -25.70
N LYS A 246 -12.15 9.24 -26.62
CA LYS A 246 -13.43 8.58 -26.29
C LYS A 246 -13.22 7.17 -25.76
N GLU A 247 -12.17 6.53 -26.21
CA GLU A 247 -11.75 5.18 -25.86
C GLU A 247 -11.22 5.07 -24.42
N ASP A 248 -10.75 6.16 -23.84
CA ASP A 248 -10.17 6.19 -22.47
C ASP A 248 -11.17 5.69 -21.43
N VAL A 249 -12.41 6.21 -21.49
CA VAL A 249 -13.46 5.82 -20.54
C VAL A 249 -13.84 4.34 -20.72
N ALA A 250 -13.93 3.88 -21.96
CA ALA A 250 -14.26 2.49 -22.26
C ALA A 250 -13.14 1.53 -21.79
N PHE A 251 -11.88 1.92 -21.95
CA PHE A 251 -10.74 1.14 -21.46
C PHE A 251 -10.77 0.96 -19.94
N VAL A 252 -10.96 2.06 -19.20
CA VAL A 252 -11.01 2.03 -17.73
C VAL A 252 -12.21 1.20 -17.23
N ALA A 253 -13.39 1.42 -17.83
CA ALA A 253 -14.58 0.64 -17.49
C ALA A 253 -14.37 -0.86 -17.75
N HIS A 254 -13.75 -1.22 -18.87
CA HIS A 254 -13.46 -2.61 -19.21
C HIS A 254 -12.58 -3.29 -18.15
N LEU A 255 -11.50 -2.65 -17.68
CA LEU A 255 -10.65 -3.21 -16.62
C LEU A 255 -11.43 -3.47 -15.33
N PHE A 256 -12.31 -2.54 -14.96
CA PHE A 256 -13.13 -2.67 -13.77
C PHE A 256 -14.15 -3.82 -13.91
N GLU A 257 -14.91 -3.83 -15.01
CA GLU A 257 -15.94 -4.84 -15.31
C GLU A 257 -15.34 -6.26 -15.41
N GLU A 258 -14.17 -6.40 -16.04
CA GLU A 258 -13.45 -7.67 -16.11
C GLU A 258 -13.09 -8.18 -14.72
N GLY A 259 -12.57 -7.31 -13.86
CA GLY A 259 -12.25 -7.65 -12.47
C GLY A 259 -13.48 -8.08 -11.68
N GLU A 260 -14.57 -7.33 -11.79
CA GLU A 260 -15.85 -7.70 -11.14
C GLU A 260 -16.38 -9.06 -11.62
N LYS A 261 -16.34 -9.29 -12.94
CA LYS A 261 -16.75 -10.56 -13.53
C LYS A 261 -15.94 -11.73 -12.99
N LEU A 262 -14.61 -11.62 -13.00
CA LEU A 262 -13.72 -12.66 -12.51
C LEU A 262 -13.91 -12.93 -11.01
N LEU A 263 -14.15 -11.91 -10.20
CA LEU A 263 -14.49 -12.08 -8.79
C LEU A 263 -15.86 -12.71 -8.60
N ALA A 264 -16.86 -12.37 -9.43
CA ALA A 264 -18.23 -12.91 -9.36
C ALA A 264 -18.32 -14.41 -9.72
N GLU A 265 -17.42 -14.92 -10.55
CA GLU A 265 -17.31 -16.34 -10.88
C GLU A 265 -16.95 -17.21 -9.65
N ASN A 266 -16.44 -16.60 -8.59
CA ASN A 266 -15.99 -17.25 -7.37
C ASN A 266 -17.07 -17.20 -6.27
N LEU A 267 -18.01 -18.16 -6.27
CA LEU A 267 -18.98 -18.32 -5.19
C LEU A 267 -18.26 -18.71 -3.89
N ILE A 268 -18.53 -17.97 -2.82
CA ILE A 268 -18.00 -18.24 -1.46
C ILE A 268 -18.94 -19.20 -0.74
N CYS A 269 -20.21 -18.81 -0.58
CA CYS A 269 -21.23 -19.63 0.08
C CYS A 269 -22.63 -19.18 -0.32
N LYS A 270 -23.62 -20.00 0.07
CA LYS A 270 -25.04 -19.67 -0.02
C LYS A 270 -25.61 -19.50 1.38
N LEU A 271 -26.00 -18.29 1.72
CA LEU A 271 -26.68 -17.99 2.99
C LEU A 271 -28.17 -18.37 2.92
N SER A 272 -28.78 -18.67 4.05
CA SER A 272 -30.22 -19.01 4.13
C SER A 272 -31.11 -17.86 3.64
N ARG A 273 -30.68 -16.61 3.86
CA ARG A 273 -31.29 -15.37 3.37
C ARG A 273 -30.23 -14.29 3.29
N GLN A 274 -30.58 -13.18 2.68
CA GLN A 274 -29.73 -11.98 2.75
C GLN A 274 -29.69 -11.43 4.18
N PRO A 275 -28.49 -11.30 4.80
CA PRO A 275 -28.36 -10.73 6.15
C PRO A 275 -28.49 -9.21 6.12
N SER A 276 -28.95 -8.63 7.23
CA SER A 276 -28.88 -7.19 7.48
C SER A 276 -27.43 -6.73 7.70
N LEU A 277 -27.16 -5.42 7.60
CA LEU A 277 -25.83 -4.87 7.92
C LEU A 277 -25.35 -5.26 9.32
N LYS A 278 -26.26 -5.29 10.31
CA LYS A 278 -25.92 -5.73 11.66
C LYS A 278 -25.47 -7.19 11.70
N GLU A 279 -26.21 -8.08 11.04
CA GLU A 279 -25.85 -9.50 10.98
C GLU A 279 -24.56 -9.73 10.20
N CYS A 280 -24.28 -8.91 9.16
CA CYS A 280 -22.98 -8.92 8.49
C CYS A 280 -21.85 -8.51 9.46
N ALA A 281 -22.03 -7.46 10.24
CA ALA A 281 -21.05 -7.05 11.25
C ALA A 281 -20.82 -8.16 12.30
N ASP A 282 -21.88 -8.84 12.75
CA ASP A 282 -21.78 -9.97 13.67
C ASP A 282 -20.98 -11.14 13.01
N LEU A 283 -21.23 -11.46 11.73
CA LEU A 283 -20.46 -12.47 10.98
C LEU A 283 -18.98 -12.08 10.82
N VAL A 284 -18.70 -10.81 10.54
CA VAL A 284 -17.32 -10.30 10.47
C VAL A 284 -16.60 -10.48 11.79
N MET A 285 -17.22 -10.13 12.91
CA MET A 285 -16.62 -10.32 14.24
C MET A 285 -16.39 -11.78 14.59
N GLU A 286 -17.29 -12.68 14.20
CA GLU A 286 -17.09 -14.13 14.40
C GLU A 286 -15.91 -14.66 13.56
N ALA A 287 -15.83 -14.24 12.29
CA ALA A 287 -14.69 -14.56 11.43
C ALA A 287 -13.35 -14.06 12.01
N MET A 288 -13.32 -12.82 12.50
CA MET A 288 -12.15 -12.23 13.16
C MET A 288 -11.74 -13.04 14.40
N LYS A 289 -12.69 -13.36 15.29
CA LYS A 289 -12.41 -14.16 16.49
C LYS A 289 -11.89 -15.54 16.14
N LYS A 290 -12.50 -16.20 15.17
CA LYS A 290 -12.10 -17.55 14.75
C LYS A 290 -10.68 -17.53 14.16
N SER A 291 -10.41 -16.61 13.22
CA SER A 291 -9.09 -16.48 12.57
C SER A 291 -7.99 -16.13 13.57
N ALA A 292 -8.27 -15.24 14.51
CA ALA A 292 -7.30 -14.81 15.52
C ALA A 292 -7.20 -15.77 16.71
N ALA A 293 -8.02 -16.80 16.81
CA ALA A 293 -8.26 -17.57 18.04
C ALA A 293 -8.41 -16.61 19.23
N ALA A 294 -9.38 -15.66 19.10
CA ALA A 294 -9.64 -14.61 20.08
C ALA A 294 -10.99 -14.79 20.76
N ASP A 295 -11.06 -14.38 22.04
CA ASP A 295 -12.28 -14.45 22.84
C ASP A 295 -13.25 -13.32 22.49
N LEU A 296 -12.69 -12.14 22.18
CA LEU A 296 -13.37 -10.85 22.08
C LEU A 296 -13.04 -10.16 20.77
N ALA A 297 -14.03 -9.43 20.22
CA ALA A 297 -13.81 -8.57 19.07
C ALA A 297 -14.48 -7.19 19.24
N ILE A 298 -13.88 -6.16 18.65
CA ILE A 298 -14.45 -4.82 18.50
C ILE A 298 -14.28 -4.39 17.06
N ILE A 299 -15.35 -3.87 16.45
CA ILE A 299 -15.32 -3.23 15.14
C ILE A 299 -16.23 -1.97 15.14
N ASN A 300 -16.11 -1.17 14.09
CA ASN A 300 -17.09 -0.15 13.74
C ASN A 300 -17.96 -0.61 12.57
N THR A 301 -19.25 -0.26 12.58
CA THR A 301 -20.19 -0.73 11.55
C THR A 301 -19.89 -0.20 10.16
N GLY A 302 -19.13 0.89 10.03
CA GLY A 302 -18.68 1.43 8.74
C GLY A 302 -17.69 0.53 7.98
N LEU A 303 -17.18 -0.53 8.62
CA LEU A 303 -16.39 -1.57 7.94
C LEU A 303 -17.25 -2.45 7.03
N VAL A 304 -18.55 -2.52 7.24
CA VAL A 304 -19.48 -3.22 6.34
C VAL A 304 -20.23 -2.17 5.55
N VAL A 305 -19.80 -1.94 4.31
CA VAL A 305 -20.33 -0.86 3.46
C VAL A 305 -21.70 -1.22 2.88
N GLU A 306 -21.89 -2.49 2.52
CA GLU A 306 -23.11 -3.05 1.94
C GLU A 306 -23.43 -4.40 2.59
N PRO A 307 -24.73 -4.81 2.66
CA PRO A 307 -25.10 -6.14 3.12
C PRO A 307 -24.55 -7.24 2.21
N PHE A 308 -24.18 -8.38 2.77
CA PHE A 308 -23.79 -9.55 1.99
C PHE A 308 -24.96 -10.08 1.16
N SER A 309 -24.69 -10.55 -0.06
CA SER A 309 -25.68 -11.21 -0.92
C SER A 309 -26.02 -12.59 -0.39
N GLN A 310 -27.22 -13.08 -0.69
CA GLN A 310 -27.62 -14.46 -0.33
C GLN A 310 -26.71 -15.51 -1.01
N ASN A 311 -26.41 -15.33 -2.31
CA ASN A 311 -25.40 -16.10 -3.02
C ASN A 311 -24.10 -15.28 -3.01
N LEU A 312 -23.33 -15.38 -1.94
CA LEU A 312 -22.18 -14.51 -1.72
C LEU A 312 -21.02 -14.93 -2.60
N THR A 313 -20.56 -14.03 -3.46
CA THR A 313 -19.38 -14.18 -4.31
C THR A 313 -18.21 -13.37 -3.77
N LYS A 314 -17.00 -13.55 -4.35
CA LYS A 314 -15.86 -12.67 -4.06
C LYS A 314 -16.12 -11.22 -4.47
N ALA A 315 -16.89 -10.99 -5.54
CA ALA A 315 -17.26 -9.63 -5.97
C ALA A 315 -18.15 -8.94 -4.92
N ASP A 316 -19.15 -9.66 -4.38
CA ASP A 316 -20.00 -9.11 -3.31
C ASP A 316 -19.18 -8.77 -2.07
N LEU A 317 -18.26 -9.67 -1.68
CA LEU A 317 -17.43 -9.46 -0.50
C LEU A 317 -16.42 -8.31 -0.69
N HIS A 318 -15.89 -8.16 -1.90
CA HIS A 318 -15.02 -7.03 -2.27
C HIS A 318 -15.76 -5.68 -2.14
N LYS A 319 -17.04 -5.61 -2.59
CA LYS A 319 -17.90 -4.43 -2.43
C LYS A 319 -18.28 -4.17 -0.98
N SER A 320 -18.63 -5.23 -0.24
CA SER A 320 -19.09 -5.11 1.16
C SER A 320 -17.96 -4.79 2.14
N LEU A 321 -16.75 -5.26 1.88
CA LEU A 321 -15.54 -5.08 2.73
C LEU A 321 -14.35 -4.55 1.89
N PRO A 322 -14.44 -3.34 1.33
CA PRO A 322 -13.42 -2.81 0.40
C PRO A 322 -12.10 -2.44 1.07
N HIS A 323 -12.02 -2.55 2.38
CA HIS A 323 -10.92 -2.02 3.19
C HIS A 323 -9.63 -2.81 3.03
N GLN A 324 -8.49 -2.09 2.98
CA GLN A 324 -7.14 -2.63 2.97
C GLN A 324 -6.62 -2.81 4.42
N MET A 325 -7.37 -3.55 5.22
CA MET A 325 -7.11 -3.73 6.65
C MET A 325 -6.86 -5.18 7.01
N ARG A 326 -6.01 -5.38 8.00
CA ARG A 326 -5.71 -6.67 8.62
C ARG A 326 -6.16 -6.70 10.07
N LEU A 327 -5.97 -7.86 10.68
CA LEU A 327 -6.30 -8.03 12.09
C LEU A 327 -5.09 -7.77 12.98
N VAL A 328 -5.36 -7.22 14.14
CA VAL A 328 -4.40 -7.12 15.26
C VAL A 328 -5.00 -7.77 16.50
N LYS A 329 -4.22 -8.62 17.16
CA LYS A 329 -4.60 -9.35 18.37
C LYS A 329 -3.83 -8.82 19.58
N PHE A 330 -4.55 -8.62 20.66
CA PHE A 330 -4.00 -8.23 21.97
C PHE A 330 -4.30 -9.29 23.02
N GLN A 331 -3.40 -9.43 24.00
CA GLN A 331 -3.66 -10.12 25.24
C GLN A 331 -3.92 -9.08 26.31
N VAL A 332 -5.12 -9.05 26.85
CA VAL A 332 -5.58 -8.00 27.78
C VAL A 332 -6.13 -8.59 29.06
N THR A 333 -5.86 -7.93 30.18
CA THR A 333 -6.56 -8.15 31.45
C THR A 333 -7.90 -7.44 31.45
N GLN A 334 -8.76 -7.73 32.44
CA GLN A 334 -10.04 -7.01 32.59
C GLN A 334 -9.84 -5.49 32.75
N THR A 335 -8.81 -5.07 33.48
CA THR A 335 -8.50 -3.63 33.68
C THR A 335 -8.10 -2.98 32.36
N GLU A 336 -7.20 -3.62 31.60
CA GLU A 336 -6.76 -3.12 30.29
C GLU A 336 -7.91 -3.07 29.27
N LEU A 337 -8.80 -4.07 29.28
CA LEU A 337 -9.99 -4.06 28.43
C LEU A 337 -10.94 -2.92 28.80
N LEU A 338 -11.10 -2.60 30.10
CA LEU A 338 -11.87 -1.45 30.54
C LEU A 338 -11.27 -0.12 30.04
N GLU A 339 -9.95 0.04 30.11
CA GLU A 339 -9.23 1.20 29.58
C GLU A 339 -9.45 1.36 28.07
N ILE A 340 -9.30 0.26 27.31
CA ILE A 340 -9.53 0.22 25.86
C ILE A 340 -11.00 0.59 25.54
N CYS A 341 -11.95 -0.02 26.23
CA CYS A 341 -13.36 0.28 26.03
C CYS A 341 -13.67 1.74 26.39
N HIS A 342 -13.13 2.26 27.49
CA HIS A 342 -13.34 3.65 27.86
C HIS A 342 -12.82 4.60 26.78
N ASP A 343 -11.60 4.37 26.28
CA ASP A 343 -10.99 5.17 25.23
C ASP A 343 -11.82 5.14 23.92
N ILE A 344 -12.18 3.93 23.45
CA ILE A 344 -12.98 3.77 22.21
C ILE A 344 -14.39 4.35 22.36
N PHE A 345 -15.10 4.01 23.43
CA PHE A 345 -16.52 4.40 23.58
C PHE A 345 -16.71 5.84 24.01
N SER A 346 -15.74 6.49 24.66
CA SER A 346 -15.81 7.93 24.95
C SER A 346 -15.77 8.79 23.68
N GLN A 347 -15.22 8.26 22.59
CA GLN A 347 -15.11 8.93 21.30
C GLN A 347 -16.14 8.42 20.28
N ALA A 348 -16.92 7.37 20.61
CA ALA A 348 -17.78 6.67 19.66
C ALA A 348 -18.80 7.57 18.96
N ASP A 349 -19.45 8.49 19.70
CA ASP A 349 -20.45 9.41 19.14
C ASP A 349 -19.81 10.46 18.22
N LEU A 350 -18.59 10.93 18.55
CA LEU A 350 -17.82 11.84 17.72
C LEU A 350 -17.39 11.16 16.41
N LEU A 351 -16.86 9.94 16.53
CA LEU A 351 -16.36 9.17 15.39
C LEU A 351 -17.50 8.66 14.49
N ALA A 352 -18.68 8.35 15.05
CA ALA A 352 -19.77 7.71 14.31
C ALA A 352 -20.14 8.42 13.01
N ASN A 353 -20.13 9.75 13.01
CA ASN A 353 -20.46 10.60 11.87
C ASN A 353 -19.23 11.15 11.13
N GLN A 354 -18.04 10.80 11.60
CA GLN A 354 -16.80 11.29 11.01
C GLN A 354 -16.51 10.58 9.70
N GLN A 355 -16.17 11.36 8.68
CA GLN A 355 -15.60 10.84 7.45
C GLN A 355 -14.16 10.42 7.70
N ILE A 356 -13.90 9.12 7.59
CA ILE A 356 -12.55 8.57 7.76
C ILE A 356 -11.82 8.57 6.41
N ARG A 357 -10.57 9.03 6.41
CA ARG A 357 -9.70 9.03 5.22
C ARG A 357 -8.37 8.37 5.55
N GLY A 358 -7.83 7.63 4.60
CA GLY A 358 -6.53 6.99 4.72
C GLY A 358 -6.52 5.70 5.56
N MET A 359 -5.33 5.19 5.88
CA MET A 359 -5.08 3.98 6.67
C MET A 359 -5.86 2.73 6.19
N GLY A 360 -6.06 2.61 4.86
CA GLY A 360 -6.79 1.48 4.29
C GLY A 360 -8.31 1.53 4.39
N PHE A 361 -8.89 2.55 5.00
CA PHE A 361 -10.37 2.73 5.06
C PHE A 361 -10.90 3.19 3.71
N ARG A 362 -11.95 2.52 3.23
CA ARG A 362 -12.63 2.81 1.94
C ARG A 362 -14.14 3.04 2.09
N GLY A 363 -14.64 3.10 3.34
CA GLY A 363 -16.03 3.44 3.65
C GLY A 363 -16.27 4.96 3.66
N LYS A 364 -17.54 5.36 3.84
CA LYS A 364 -17.93 6.77 3.93
C LYS A 364 -17.82 7.33 5.34
N GLN A 365 -18.24 6.55 6.32
CA GLN A 365 -18.33 6.96 7.74
C GLN A 365 -17.80 5.87 8.65
N PHE A 366 -17.31 6.25 9.80
CA PHE A 366 -16.87 5.29 10.82
C PHE A 366 -18.03 4.39 11.29
N GLY A 367 -19.20 4.96 11.54
CA GLY A 367 -20.35 4.23 12.04
C GLY A 367 -20.26 3.94 13.54
N LYS A 368 -21.11 3.03 14.03
CA LYS A 368 -21.20 2.70 15.46
C LYS A 368 -20.19 1.64 15.85
N VAL A 369 -19.61 1.77 17.04
CA VAL A 369 -18.77 0.72 17.63
C VAL A 369 -19.66 -0.43 18.13
N VAL A 370 -19.31 -1.65 17.77
CA VAL A 370 -19.96 -2.90 18.17
C VAL A 370 -18.95 -3.91 18.70
N THR A 371 -19.39 -4.80 19.58
CA THR A 371 -18.54 -5.79 20.26
C THR A 371 -19.10 -7.20 20.13
N SER A 372 -18.24 -8.20 20.14
CA SER A 372 -18.58 -9.62 20.26
C SER A 372 -17.81 -10.29 21.39
N GLY A 373 -18.47 -11.20 22.12
CA GLY A 373 -17.95 -11.86 23.32
C GLY A 373 -18.20 -11.10 24.61
N PHE A 374 -18.55 -9.81 24.55
CA PHE A 374 -18.86 -8.97 25.69
C PHE A 374 -19.73 -7.76 25.29
N THR A 375 -20.29 -7.06 26.29
CA THR A 375 -20.90 -5.75 26.10
C THR A 375 -20.27 -4.73 27.06
N TYR A 376 -20.11 -3.49 26.58
CA TYR A 376 -19.68 -2.36 27.39
C TYR A 376 -20.84 -1.39 27.60
N LYS A 377 -21.23 -1.17 28.87
CA LYS A 377 -22.32 -0.28 29.21
C LYS A 377 -22.07 0.40 30.56
N ASN A 378 -22.27 1.72 30.62
CA ASN A 378 -22.12 2.53 31.84
C ASN A 378 -20.76 2.28 32.54
N GLY A 379 -19.67 2.25 31.78
CA GLY A 379 -18.32 2.02 32.32
C GLY A 379 -18.06 0.62 32.83
N LYS A 380 -18.94 -0.36 32.54
CA LYS A 380 -18.79 -1.76 32.97
C LYS A 380 -18.79 -2.71 31.79
N ILE A 381 -18.00 -3.77 31.94
CA ILE A 381 -17.95 -4.89 30.98
C ILE A 381 -18.83 -6.03 31.52
N VAL A 382 -19.71 -6.53 30.64
CA VAL A 382 -20.50 -7.73 30.89
C VAL A 382 -20.13 -8.77 29.86
N TYR A 383 -19.59 -9.89 30.31
CA TYR A 383 -19.22 -11.02 29.44
C TYR A 383 -20.42 -11.91 29.13
N ASN A 384 -20.52 -12.33 27.89
CA ASN A 384 -21.70 -13.05 27.40
C ASN A 384 -21.83 -14.49 27.91
N ASN A 385 -20.92 -15.06 28.70
CA ASN A 385 -21.07 -16.44 29.26
C ASN A 385 -20.01 -16.86 30.29
N LYS A 386 -19.15 -16.00 30.82
CA LYS A 386 -18.17 -16.39 31.86
C LYS A 386 -17.92 -15.26 32.88
N ALA A 387 -17.91 -15.62 34.16
CA ALA A 387 -17.27 -14.79 35.17
C ALA A 387 -15.74 -14.87 34.94
N ILE A 388 -15.14 -13.75 34.57
CA ILE A 388 -13.68 -13.63 34.35
C ILE A 388 -13.08 -12.93 35.54
N GLY A 389 -12.04 -13.54 36.12
CA GLY A 389 -11.30 -12.94 37.22
C GLY A 389 -10.50 -11.70 36.77
N ARG A 390 -10.27 -10.76 37.68
CA ARG A 390 -9.58 -9.49 37.37
C ARG A 390 -8.18 -9.66 36.75
N LYS A 391 -7.52 -10.79 36.97
CA LYS A 391 -6.16 -11.10 36.51
C LYS A 391 -6.13 -12.02 35.30
N ASP A 392 -7.25 -12.59 34.89
CA ASP A 392 -7.31 -13.49 33.75
C ASP A 392 -7.02 -12.71 32.47
N LYS A 393 -6.17 -13.27 31.60
CA LYS A 393 -5.89 -12.70 30.30
C LYS A 393 -6.89 -13.20 29.29
N MET A 394 -7.41 -12.28 28.48
CA MET A 394 -8.31 -12.53 27.38
C MET A 394 -7.67 -12.06 26.08
N SER A 395 -8.02 -12.71 25.00
CA SER A 395 -7.58 -12.29 23.67
C SER A 395 -8.64 -11.41 23.01
N LEU A 396 -8.22 -10.21 22.62
CA LEU A 396 -9.04 -9.21 21.92
C LEU A 396 -8.51 -9.05 20.48
N VAL A 397 -9.40 -9.10 19.48
CA VAL A 397 -9.06 -8.82 18.08
C VAL A 397 -9.77 -7.58 17.57
N LEU A 398 -9.05 -6.75 16.83
CA LEU A 398 -9.52 -5.53 16.16
C LEU A 398 -8.91 -5.46 14.76
N VAL A 399 -9.29 -4.44 13.97
CA VAL A 399 -8.59 -4.09 12.74
C VAL A 399 -7.35 -3.25 13.04
N ASP A 400 -6.32 -3.42 12.23
CA ASP A 400 -5.01 -2.76 12.39
C ASP A 400 -5.07 -1.23 12.27
N GLN A 401 -6.07 -0.69 11.58
CA GLN A 401 -6.32 0.75 11.57
C GLN A 401 -6.42 1.34 12.98
N TYR A 402 -7.07 0.65 13.92
CA TYR A 402 -7.21 1.14 15.29
C TYR A 402 -5.87 1.18 16.05
N TYR A 403 -4.94 0.34 15.62
CA TYR A 403 -3.61 0.26 16.22
C TYR A 403 -2.65 1.32 15.69
N PHE A 404 -2.78 1.68 14.41
CA PHE A 404 -1.87 2.63 13.76
C PHE A 404 -2.42 4.06 13.70
N ALA A 405 -3.74 4.22 13.63
CA ALA A 405 -4.35 5.55 13.61
C ALA A 405 -4.34 6.20 15.00
N PRO A 406 -4.16 7.52 15.09
CA PRO A 406 -4.06 8.22 16.38
C PRO A 406 -5.42 8.40 17.08
N TYR A 407 -6.36 7.47 16.86
CA TYR A 407 -7.68 7.54 17.51
C TYR A 407 -7.66 7.00 18.94
N PHE A 408 -6.95 5.90 19.17
CA PHE A 408 -7.06 5.14 20.42
C PHE A 408 -5.67 4.92 21.05
N ASN A 409 -5.30 5.87 21.92
CA ASN A 409 -4.01 5.85 22.61
C ASN A 409 -3.83 4.61 23.50
N SER A 410 -4.93 4.08 24.01
CA SER A 410 -4.94 2.84 24.80
C SER A 410 -4.47 1.61 24.00
N LEU A 411 -4.60 1.61 22.68
CA LEU A 411 -4.14 0.55 21.80
C LEU A 411 -2.70 0.76 21.34
N THR A 412 -2.36 1.98 20.92
CA THR A 412 -1.02 2.30 20.38
C THR A 412 0.10 2.13 21.42
N SER A 413 -0.21 2.25 22.72
CA SER A 413 0.73 2.05 23.81
C SER A 413 0.96 0.57 24.18
N ARG A 414 0.23 -0.37 23.56
CA ARG A 414 0.30 -1.80 23.86
C ARG A 414 0.96 -2.59 22.72
N LYS A 415 1.50 -3.75 23.06
CA LYS A 415 2.07 -4.66 22.05
C LYS A 415 0.95 -5.47 21.39
N GLY A 416 0.55 -5.08 20.19
CA GLY A 416 -0.34 -5.85 19.34
C GLY A 416 0.40 -6.87 18.47
N GLN A 417 -0.22 -8.02 18.21
CA GLN A 417 0.23 -9.01 17.24
C GLN A 417 -0.53 -8.81 15.94
N LEU A 418 0.12 -8.29 14.92
CA LEU A 418 -0.44 -8.18 13.57
C LEU A 418 -0.57 -9.56 12.93
N LEU A 419 -1.71 -9.84 12.30
CA LEU A 419 -1.98 -11.10 11.63
C LEU A 419 -1.87 -10.93 10.11
N PHE A 420 -0.96 -11.66 9.52
CA PHE A 420 -0.67 -11.70 8.09
C PHE A 420 -0.89 -13.10 7.52
N PRO A 421 -1.12 -13.27 6.22
CA PRO A 421 -1.17 -12.22 5.18
C PRO A 421 -2.55 -11.61 4.94
N ASP A 422 -3.61 -12.20 5.47
CA ASP A 422 -4.99 -11.98 5.04
C ASP A 422 -5.51 -10.57 5.38
N LEU A 423 -6.17 -9.95 4.41
CA LEU A 423 -7.03 -8.79 4.64
C LEU A 423 -8.33 -9.22 5.33
N LEU A 424 -9.05 -8.26 5.92
CA LEU A 424 -10.33 -8.51 6.60
C LEU A 424 -11.31 -9.31 5.71
N ARG A 425 -11.47 -8.93 4.43
CA ARG A 425 -12.36 -9.66 3.51
C ARG A 425 -11.91 -11.10 3.25
N GLN A 426 -10.60 -11.36 3.16
CA GLN A 426 -10.07 -12.71 2.99
C GLN A 426 -10.26 -13.56 4.24
N THR A 427 -10.15 -12.95 5.42
CA THR A 427 -10.49 -13.60 6.70
C THR A 427 -11.96 -14.03 6.73
N VAL A 428 -12.88 -13.15 6.30
CA VAL A 428 -14.32 -13.45 6.23
C VAL A 428 -14.61 -14.53 5.17
N GLU A 429 -13.96 -14.47 4.01
CA GLU A 429 -14.06 -15.50 2.97
C GLU A 429 -13.69 -16.88 3.53
N LYS A 430 -12.52 -17.02 4.17
CA LYS A 430 -12.06 -18.28 4.77
C LYS A 430 -13.03 -18.81 5.82
N TYR A 431 -13.54 -17.92 6.67
CA TYR A 431 -14.53 -18.29 7.69
C TYR A 431 -15.81 -18.87 7.07
N LEU A 432 -16.36 -18.20 6.06
CA LEU A 432 -17.60 -18.61 5.41
C LEU A 432 -17.46 -19.86 4.54
N ARG A 433 -16.26 -20.16 4.04
CA ARG A 433 -15.93 -21.44 3.38
C ARG A 433 -15.72 -22.60 4.35
N GLY A 434 -15.52 -22.32 5.63
CA GLY A 434 -15.17 -23.33 6.63
C GLY A 434 -13.68 -23.69 6.67
N ASP A 435 -12.81 -22.81 6.16
CA ASP A 435 -11.36 -22.99 6.07
C ASP A 435 -10.60 -22.49 7.32
N LEU A 436 -11.32 -22.04 8.38
CA LEU A 436 -10.78 -21.55 9.65
C LEU A 436 -11.07 -22.50 10.82
#